data_f46d22be947e8a10282b382563687226
#
_entry.id   f46d22be947e8a10282b382563687226
#
_cell.length_a   1.000
_cell.length_b   1.000
_cell.length_c   1.000
_cell.angle_alpha   90.00
_cell.angle_beta   90.00
_cell.angle_gamma   90.00
#
_symmetry.space_group_name_H-M   'P 1'
#
loop_
_entity.id
_entity.type
_entity.pdbx_description
1 polymer ?
#
loop_
_entity_poly.entity_id
_entity_poly.type
_entity_poly.pdbx_seq_one_letter_code
_entity_poly.pdbx_strand_id
1 'polypeptide(L)'
;MTEQMAEKRNILIEAARIGRGRIKDIHEVDFAEYDALIIPGGIGLLNNYRDSNVIKTCVTHFISEKKPVAAMCAGIDFLRRFYGSNLLAREMKELTAEKFCFDAENNVYFTPAFRKTNSSYTTLLGIDSMIYALKQAQTLR
;
A
#
# COMPACT_ATOMS: atom_id res chain seq x y z
N MET A 1 24.11 1.86 -11.83
CA MET A 1 25.16 1.81 -10.78
C MET A 1 24.41 1.83 -9.44
N THR A 2 24.41 0.73 -8.72
CA THR A 2 23.89 0.67 -7.36
C THR A 2 24.99 1.18 -6.44
N GLU A 3 24.89 2.43 -6.01
CA GLU A 3 25.72 2.89 -4.90
C GLU A 3 25.41 2.03 -3.68
N GLN A 4 26.36 1.21 -3.28
CA GLN A 4 26.30 0.56 -1.98
C GLN A 4 26.33 1.66 -0.92
N MET A 5 25.22 1.83 -0.22
CA MET A 5 25.18 2.74 0.92
C MET A 5 26.19 2.27 1.96
N ALA A 6 27.21 3.09 2.22
CA ALA A 6 28.26 2.79 3.19
C ALA A 6 27.75 2.71 4.65
N GLU A 7 26.54 3.15 4.90
CA GLU A 7 25.94 3.27 6.24
C GLU A 7 24.78 2.31 6.41
N LYS A 8 24.86 1.45 7.42
CA LYS A 8 23.72 0.59 7.84
C LYS A 8 22.70 1.47 8.57
N ARG A 9 21.50 1.62 8.02
CA ARG A 9 20.39 2.34 8.64
C ARG A 9 19.35 1.36 9.19
N ASN A 10 18.79 1.69 10.35
CA ASN A 10 17.67 0.93 10.90
C ASN A 10 16.36 1.46 10.31
N ILE A 11 15.59 0.60 9.64
CA ILE A 11 14.34 0.96 8.95
C ILE A 11 13.32 1.56 9.92
N LEU A 12 13.20 1.03 11.12
CA LEU A 12 12.26 1.51 12.13
C LEU A 12 12.63 2.94 12.57
N ILE A 13 13.91 3.24 12.77
CA ILE A 13 14.39 4.57 13.11
C ILE A 13 14.10 5.57 11.98
N GLU A 14 14.40 5.20 10.74
CA GLU A 14 14.12 6.08 9.60
C GLU A 14 12.63 6.32 9.39
N ALA A 15 11.80 5.30 9.54
CA ALA A 15 10.35 5.42 9.48
C ALA A 15 9.79 6.28 10.63
N ALA A 16 10.37 6.18 11.83
CA ALA A 16 9.98 6.98 12.99
C ALA A 16 10.16 8.48 12.78
N ARG A 17 11.13 8.89 11.98
CA ARG A 17 11.32 10.31 11.62
C ARG A 17 10.11 10.88 10.87
N ILE A 18 9.53 10.13 9.95
CA ILE A 18 8.33 10.50 9.19
C ILE A 18 7.09 10.41 10.09
N GLY A 19 6.96 9.33 10.84
CA GLY A 19 5.86 9.07 11.76
C GLY A 19 5.94 9.88 13.07
N ARG A 20 6.97 10.70 13.26
CA ARG A 20 7.22 11.48 14.49
C ARG A 20 7.17 10.60 15.75
N GLY A 21 7.79 9.42 15.68
CA GLY A 21 7.79 8.41 16.75
C GLY A 21 6.50 7.61 16.89
N ARG A 22 5.45 7.91 16.12
CA ARG A 22 4.17 7.17 16.17
C ARG A 22 4.19 5.98 15.22
N ILE A 23 5.09 5.04 15.50
CA ILE A 23 5.19 3.78 14.78
C ILE A 23 5.33 2.63 15.76
N LYS A 24 4.96 1.45 15.32
CA LYS A 24 5.15 0.18 16.03
C LYS A 24 5.96 -0.78 15.15
N ASP A 25 6.71 -1.66 15.75
CA ASP A 25 7.25 -2.81 15.05
C ASP A 25 6.09 -3.70 14.59
N ILE A 26 6.09 -4.13 13.34
CA ILE A 26 5.01 -4.95 12.78
C ILE A 26 4.87 -6.31 13.50
N HIS A 27 5.93 -6.79 14.15
CA HIS A 27 5.89 -8.02 14.95
C HIS A 27 5.10 -7.87 16.25
N GLU A 28 4.89 -6.62 16.70
CA GLU A 28 4.15 -6.27 17.92
C GLU A 28 2.70 -5.85 17.62
N VAL A 29 2.30 -5.89 16.34
CA VAL A 29 0.97 -5.43 15.89
C VAL A 29 -0.02 -6.59 15.85
N ASP A 30 -1.11 -6.47 16.58
CA ASP A 30 -2.29 -7.33 16.37
C ASP A 30 -3.10 -6.78 15.19
N PHE A 31 -3.09 -7.49 14.06
CA PHE A 31 -3.80 -7.07 12.85
C PHE A 31 -5.32 -7.08 13.00
N ALA A 32 -5.86 -7.80 13.99
CA ALA A 32 -7.29 -7.83 14.26
C ALA A 32 -7.84 -6.48 14.76
N GLU A 33 -6.98 -5.69 15.43
CA GLU A 33 -7.33 -4.35 15.95
C GLU A 33 -7.52 -3.28 14.86
N TYR A 34 -7.17 -3.59 13.61
CA TYR A 34 -7.20 -2.61 12.51
C TYR A 34 -8.29 -2.93 11.50
N ASP A 35 -8.96 -1.89 11.01
CA ASP A 35 -10.07 -1.99 10.09
C ASP A 35 -9.65 -1.96 8.62
N ALA A 36 -8.46 -1.50 8.30
CA ALA A 36 -7.93 -1.40 6.95
C ALA A 36 -6.41 -1.46 6.90
N LEU A 37 -5.87 -1.92 5.76
CA LEU A 37 -4.43 -1.88 5.45
C LEU A 37 -4.17 -0.88 4.33
N ILE A 38 -3.23 0.05 4.54
CA ILE A 38 -2.80 1.00 3.51
C ILE A 38 -1.32 0.77 3.19
N ILE A 39 -1.02 0.56 1.92
CA ILE A 39 0.34 0.31 1.40
C ILE A 39 0.77 1.50 0.52
N PRO A 40 1.48 2.50 1.07
CA PRO A 40 1.82 3.73 0.35
C PRO A 40 2.76 3.53 -0.84
N GLY A 41 3.51 2.44 -0.87
CA GLY A 41 4.47 2.15 -1.92
C GLY A 41 5.89 2.60 -1.57
N GLY A 42 6.65 2.97 -2.59
CA GLY A 42 8.09 3.23 -2.49
C GLY A 42 8.92 2.02 -2.94
N ILE A 43 10.02 2.27 -3.65
CA ILE A 43 10.90 1.21 -4.18
C ILE A 43 11.51 0.37 -3.06
N GLY A 44 11.80 0.99 -1.91
CA GLY A 44 12.29 0.31 -0.72
C GLY A 44 11.38 -0.83 -0.23
N LEU A 45 10.06 -0.68 -0.41
CA LEU A 45 9.09 -1.74 -0.09
C LEU A 45 9.38 -3.02 -0.87
N LEU A 46 9.66 -2.91 -2.17
CA LEU A 46 9.92 -4.04 -3.04
C LEU A 46 11.26 -4.73 -2.74
N ASN A 47 12.25 -3.99 -2.27
CA ASN A 47 13.59 -4.47 -1.99
C ASN A 47 13.74 -5.03 -0.57
N ASN A 48 13.27 -4.28 0.43
CA ASN A 48 13.51 -4.58 1.84
C ASN A 48 12.54 -5.63 2.40
N TYR A 49 11.33 -5.72 1.84
CA TYR A 49 10.27 -6.59 2.39
C TYR A 49 9.87 -7.73 1.45
N ARG A 50 10.69 -7.99 0.43
CA ARG A 50 10.40 -8.97 -0.61
C ARG A 50 9.99 -10.33 -0.06
N ASP A 51 10.74 -10.83 0.92
CA ASP A 51 10.60 -12.17 1.48
C ASP A 51 10.16 -12.14 2.96
N SER A 52 9.57 -11.03 3.40
CA SER A 52 9.12 -10.86 4.79
C SER A 52 7.85 -11.68 5.08
N ASN A 53 7.99 -12.70 5.91
CA ASN A 53 6.85 -13.53 6.33
C ASN A 53 5.81 -12.74 7.14
N VAL A 54 6.22 -11.80 7.99
CA VAL A 54 5.29 -11.00 8.78
C VAL A 54 4.43 -10.09 7.91
N ILE A 55 5.02 -9.49 6.86
CA ILE A 55 4.25 -8.69 5.89
C ILE A 55 3.29 -9.57 5.09
N LYS A 56 3.73 -10.76 4.68
CA LYS A 56 2.86 -11.74 4.03
C LYS A 56 1.66 -12.09 4.92
N THR A 57 1.91 -12.39 6.19
CA THR A 57 0.84 -12.69 7.16
C THR A 57 -0.11 -11.50 7.32
N CYS A 58 0.41 -10.28 7.43
CA CYS A 58 -0.39 -9.05 7.50
C CYS A 58 -1.32 -8.92 6.29
N VAL A 59 -0.77 -8.93 5.08
CA VAL A 59 -1.57 -8.78 3.84
C VAL A 59 -2.61 -9.90 3.73
N THR A 60 -2.22 -11.15 3.99
CA THR A 60 -3.13 -12.30 3.93
C THR A 60 -4.28 -12.17 4.92
N HIS A 61 -4.01 -11.69 6.16
CA HIS A 61 -5.05 -11.46 7.17
C HIS A 61 -6.12 -10.50 6.64
N PHE A 62 -5.73 -9.31 6.14
CA PHE A 62 -6.71 -8.33 5.65
C PHE A 62 -7.52 -8.83 4.45
N ILE A 63 -6.88 -9.55 3.52
CA ILE A 63 -7.57 -10.12 2.35
C ILE A 63 -8.54 -11.23 2.77
N SER A 64 -8.13 -12.16 3.64
CA SER A 64 -8.98 -13.28 4.08
C SER A 64 -10.17 -12.81 4.90
N GLU A 65 -9.99 -11.79 5.75
CA GLU A 65 -11.04 -11.19 6.56
C GLU A 65 -11.93 -10.21 5.77
N LYS A 66 -11.68 -10.05 4.46
CA LYS A 66 -12.38 -9.07 3.61
C LYS A 66 -12.31 -7.64 4.14
N LYS A 67 -11.30 -7.33 4.94
CA LYS A 67 -10.99 -5.97 5.36
C LYS A 67 -10.42 -5.17 4.19
N PRO A 68 -10.71 -3.86 4.06
CA PRO A 68 -10.23 -3.08 2.93
C PRO A 68 -8.70 -3.00 2.89
N VAL A 69 -8.15 -3.18 1.70
CA VAL A 69 -6.72 -2.98 1.43
C VAL A 69 -6.56 -1.91 0.37
N ALA A 70 -5.82 -0.84 0.67
CA ALA A 70 -5.50 0.21 -0.28
C ALA A 70 -4.01 0.18 -0.65
N ALA A 71 -3.71 0.24 -1.95
CA ALA A 71 -2.33 0.25 -2.44
C ALA A 71 -2.13 1.39 -3.45
N MET A 72 -0.95 2.00 -3.40
CA MET A 72 -0.60 3.06 -4.34
C MET A 72 0.83 2.91 -4.86
N CYS A 73 1.09 3.37 -6.08
CA CYS A 73 2.41 3.36 -6.70
C CYS A 73 3.05 1.95 -6.66
N ALA A 74 4.27 1.80 -6.15
CA ALA A 74 4.96 0.52 -5.99
C ALA A 74 4.28 -0.45 -5.01
N GLY A 75 3.39 0.04 -4.14
CA GLY A 75 2.58 -0.79 -3.25
C GLY A 75 1.66 -1.76 -4.00
N ILE A 76 1.26 -1.40 -5.22
CA ILE A 76 0.45 -2.23 -6.11
C ILE A 76 1.25 -3.47 -6.55
N ASP A 77 2.53 -3.30 -6.96
CA ASP A 77 3.37 -4.43 -7.36
C ASP A 77 3.69 -5.34 -6.18
N PHE A 78 3.84 -4.73 -5.00
CA PHE A 78 4.04 -5.46 -3.77
C PHE A 78 2.80 -6.32 -3.46
N LEU A 79 1.61 -5.72 -3.47
CA LEU A 79 0.35 -6.41 -3.19
C LEU A 79 0.09 -7.56 -4.18
N ARG A 80 0.43 -7.39 -5.46
CA ARG A 80 0.28 -8.45 -6.49
C ARG A 80 0.99 -9.75 -6.18
N ARG A 81 1.99 -9.76 -5.32
CA ARG A 81 2.70 -10.98 -4.89
C ARG A 81 1.85 -11.87 -3.99
N PHE A 82 0.92 -11.26 -3.26
CA PHE A 82 0.04 -11.95 -2.29
C PHE A 82 -1.39 -12.10 -2.80
N TYR A 83 -1.69 -11.40 -3.89
CA TYR A 83 -3.02 -11.20 -4.40
C TYR A 83 -3.03 -11.47 -5.91
N GLY A 84 -3.59 -12.63 -6.28
CA GLY A 84 -3.50 -13.20 -7.63
C GLY A 84 -4.45 -12.61 -8.68
N SER A 85 -4.90 -11.36 -8.55
CA SER A 85 -5.85 -10.77 -9.48
C SER A 85 -5.22 -10.26 -10.77
N ASN A 86 -5.77 -10.69 -11.91
CA ASN A 86 -5.48 -10.14 -13.23
C ASN A 86 -6.06 -8.72 -13.43
N LEU A 87 -7.03 -8.32 -12.61
CA LEU A 87 -7.67 -7.01 -12.67
C LEU A 87 -6.64 -5.88 -12.48
N LEU A 88 -5.77 -6.00 -11.47
CA LEU A 88 -4.71 -5.04 -11.21
C LEU A 88 -3.82 -4.76 -12.44
N ALA A 89 -3.51 -5.78 -13.22
CA ALA A 89 -2.62 -5.64 -14.38
C ALA A 89 -3.32 -4.94 -15.55
N ARG A 90 -4.60 -5.19 -15.74
CA ARG A 90 -5.41 -4.60 -16.81
C ARG A 90 -5.72 -3.13 -16.54
N GLU A 91 -6.30 -2.85 -15.39
CA GLU A 91 -6.75 -1.51 -15.03
C GLU A 91 -5.60 -0.51 -14.87
N MET A 92 -4.43 -0.98 -14.40
CA MET A 92 -3.25 -0.11 -14.27
C MET A 92 -2.77 0.51 -15.59
N LYS A 93 -3.07 -0.10 -16.74
CA LYS A 93 -2.67 0.45 -18.05
C LYS A 93 -3.48 1.71 -18.40
N GLU A 94 -4.75 1.72 -18.07
CA GLU A 94 -5.71 2.74 -18.46
C GLU A 94 -5.96 3.78 -17.37
N LEU A 95 -5.63 3.44 -16.12
CA LEU A 95 -5.88 4.30 -14.97
C LEU A 95 -4.94 5.52 -14.97
N THR A 96 -5.52 6.70 -14.79
CA THR A 96 -4.76 7.96 -14.64
C THR A 96 -4.46 8.24 -13.16
N ALA A 97 -3.50 9.13 -12.89
CA ALA A 97 -2.98 9.36 -11.54
C ALA A 97 -4.02 9.97 -10.57
N GLU A 98 -4.98 10.71 -11.08
CA GLU A 98 -6.08 11.32 -10.31
C GLU A 98 -7.24 10.36 -10.01
N LYS A 99 -7.18 9.14 -10.53
CA LYS A 99 -8.23 8.14 -10.37
C LYS A 99 -7.74 6.95 -9.54
N PHE A 100 -8.69 6.20 -9.02
CA PHE A 100 -8.45 4.91 -8.40
C PHE A 100 -9.34 3.84 -9.02
N CYS A 101 -9.00 2.58 -8.80
CA CYS A 101 -9.83 1.44 -9.14
C CYS A 101 -10.18 0.68 -7.85
N PHE A 102 -11.35 0.03 -7.86
CA PHE A 102 -11.84 -0.79 -6.78
C PHE A 102 -12.14 -2.20 -7.28
N ASP A 103 -11.48 -3.18 -6.68
CA ASP A 103 -11.80 -4.60 -6.84
C ASP A 103 -12.78 -5.01 -5.74
N ALA A 104 -14.06 -5.11 -6.11
CA ALA A 104 -15.12 -5.44 -5.18
C ALA A 104 -15.06 -6.89 -4.68
N GLU A 105 -14.50 -7.81 -5.46
CA GLU A 105 -14.38 -9.23 -5.09
C GLU A 105 -13.45 -9.41 -3.88
N ASN A 106 -12.36 -8.63 -3.85
CA ASN A 106 -11.32 -8.77 -2.84
C ASN A 106 -11.23 -7.57 -1.89
N ASN A 107 -12.09 -6.58 -2.06
CA ASN A 107 -12.11 -5.34 -1.27
C ASN A 107 -10.77 -4.57 -1.35
N VAL A 108 -10.20 -4.48 -2.55
CA VAL A 108 -8.91 -3.84 -2.81
C VAL A 108 -9.09 -2.56 -3.60
N TYR A 109 -8.51 -1.48 -3.08
CA TYR A 109 -8.46 -0.14 -3.70
C TYR A 109 -7.06 0.13 -4.19
N PHE A 110 -6.88 0.72 -5.38
CA PHE A 110 -5.55 1.07 -5.85
C PHE A 110 -5.53 2.28 -6.78
N THR A 111 -4.44 3.07 -6.70
CA THR A 111 -4.17 4.21 -7.58
C THR A 111 -2.72 4.20 -8.06
N PRO A 112 -2.46 4.55 -9.35
CA PRO A 112 -1.11 4.55 -9.89
C PRO A 112 -0.21 5.62 -9.28
N ALA A 113 -0.75 6.71 -8.77
CA ALA A 113 0.01 7.80 -8.18
C ALA A 113 1.19 8.26 -9.08
N PHE A 114 2.38 8.45 -8.53
CA PHE A 114 3.58 8.89 -9.26
C PHE A 114 4.06 7.99 -10.41
N ARG A 115 3.46 6.84 -10.62
CA ARG A 115 3.73 6.02 -11.83
C ARG A 115 3.19 6.64 -13.12
N LYS A 116 2.19 7.53 -13.01
CA LYS A 116 1.50 8.12 -14.16
C LYS A 116 1.63 9.65 -14.24
N THR A 117 2.30 10.27 -13.28
CA THR A 117 2.48 11.73 -13.23
C THR A 117 3.68 12.11 -12.36
N ASN A 118 4.26 13.27 -12.64
CA ASN A 118 5.25 13.92 -11.76
C ASN A 118 4.60 15.03 -10.91
N SER A 119 3.28 15.26 -11.07
CA SER A 119 2.54 16.26 -10.31
C SER A 119 2.12 15.69 -8.95
N SER A 120 2.57 16.32 -7.87
CA SER A 120 2.12 16.00 -6.51
C SER A 120 0.63 16.30 -6.33
N TYR A 121 0.11 17.33 -6.96
CA TYR A 121 -1.31 17.68 -6.91
C TYR A 121 -2.18 16.60 -7.56
N THR A 122 -1.84 16.17 -8.78
CA THR A 122 -2.55 15.10 -9.49
C THR A 122 -2.52 13.78 -8.70
N THR A 123 -1.37 13.46 -8.10
CA THR A 123 -1.21 12.28 -7.23
C THR A 123 -2.10 12.39 -5.99
N LEU A 124 -2.16 13.56 -5.36
CA LEU A 124 -3.01 13.80 -4.20
C LEU A 124 -4.48 13.56 -4.51
N LEU A 125 -4.98 14.04 -5.66
CA LEU A 125 -6.38 13.84 -6.07
C LEU A 125 -6.77 12.35 -6.13
N GLY A 126 -5.91 11.52 -6.71
CA GLY A 126 -6.15 10.07 -6.81
C GLY A 126 -6.11 9.37 -5.45
N ILE A 127 -5.15 9.72 -4.60
CA ILE A 127 -5.02 9.16 -3.26
C ILE A 127 -6.22 9.59 -2.40
N ASP A 128 -6.58 10.87 -2.41
CA ASP A 128 -7.67 11.42 -1.61
C ASP A 128 -9.02 10.80 -1.98
N SER A 129 -9.29 10.68 -3.29
CA SER A 129 -10.48 10.01 -3.81
C SER A 129 -10.55 8.54 -3.36
N MET A 130 -9.43 7.83 -3.42
CA MET A 130 -9.34 6.43 -2.98
C MET A 130 -9.59 6.27 -1.48
N ILE A 131 -8.96 7.10 -0.65
CA ILE A 131 -9.13 7.06 0.81
C ILE A 131 -10.54 7.48 1.20
N TYR A 132 -11.12 8.46 0.52
CA TYR A 132 -12.51 8.86 0.75
C TYR A 132 -13.48 7.69 0.47
N ALA A 133 -13.33 7.02 -0.67
CA ALA A 133 -14.17 5.86 -1.02
C ALA A 133 -14.03 4.72 0.00
N LEU A 134 -12.80 4.43 0.45
CA LEU A 134 -12.54 3.42 1.48
C LEU A 134 -13.25 3.78 2.80
N LYS A 135 -13.18 5.03 3.25
CA LYS A 135 -13.86 5.49 4.47
C LYS A 135 -15.38 5.36 4.37
N GLN A 136 -15.98 5.76 3.23
CA GLN A 136 -17.43 5.62 3.03
C GLN A 136 -17.88 4.16 3.11
N ALA A 137 -17.12 3.24 2.51
CA ALA A 137 -17.43 1.81 2.57
C ALA A 137 -17.36 1.21 3.97
N GLN A 138 -16.57 1.79 4.88
CA GLN A 138 -16.51 1.37 6.30
C GLN A 138 -17.67 1.92 7.13
N THR A 139 -18.15 3.13 6.82
CA THR A 139 -19.25 3.77 7.55
C THR A 139 -20.60 3.09 7.27
N LEU A 140 -20.71 2.36 6.18
CA LEU A 140 -21.94 1.65 5.76
C LEU A 140 -22.03 0.20 6.29
N ARG A 141 -21.05 -0.24 7.06
CA ARG A 141 -21.01 -1.54 7.73
C ARG A 141 -21.32 -1.40 9.20
#